data_369de1a4297bf422f5b8bd4b6d6884fc
#
_entry.id   369de1a4297bf422f5b8bd4b6d6884fc
#
_cell.length_a   1.000
_cell.length_b   1.000
_cell.length_c   1.000
_cell.angle_alpha   90.00
_cell.angle_beta   90.00
_cell.angle_gamma   90.00
#
_symmetry.space_group_name_H-M   'P 1'
#
loop_
_entity.id
_entity.type
_entity.pdbx_description
1 polymer ?
#
loop_
_entity_poly.entity_id
_entity_poly.type
_entity_poly.pdbx_seq_one_letter_code
_entity_poly.pdbx_strand_id
1 'polypeptide(L)'
;MKYYDKQGTQRKIHNMKIRKARLEDAKDIKSAHYHAYQVNYRGYAPDDYLDSLVFDEVAIHRMADHMKENEYYVAEKEGHVVGFANLRYPEKDVVEIGGLYVHPDFQKLGAGSSLIKKVCQMKKAKGYKKLILWTIKDGPSIGFYVKQGLRPSKVPEKKEGHFIAVRFEKDL
;
A
#
# COMPACT_ATOMS: atom_id res chain seq x y z
N MET A 1 -16.67 -13.42 -8.97
CA MET A 1 -17.53 -12.47 -8.26
C MET A 1 -17.81 -11.33 -9.22
N LYS A 2 -19.08 -11.01 -9.49
CA LYS A 2 -19.47 -9.99 -10.47
C LYS A 2 -19.63 -8.67 -9.73
N TYR A 3 -18.97 -7.61 -10.17
CA TYR A 3 -19.15 -6.24 -9.63
C TYR A 3 -19.94 -5.41 -10.62
N TYR A 4 -20.87 -4.62 -10.09
CA TYR A 4 -21.65 -3.65 -10.85
C TYR A 4 -21.24 -2.24 -10.42
N ASP A 5 -21.12 -1.31 -11.36
CA ASP A 5 -20.91 0.11 -11.06
C ASP A 5 -22.20 0.77 -10.53
N LYS A 6 -22.10 2.04 -10.16
CA LYS A 6 -23.26 2.81 -9.68
C LYS A 6 -24.40 2.95 -10.71
N GLN A 7 -24.14 2.56 -11.96
CA GLN A 7 -25.09 2.59 -13.08
C GLN A 7 -25.58 1.18 -13.46
N GLY A 8 -25.24 0.14 -12.67
CA GLY A 8 -25.67 -1.23 -12.90
C GLY A 8 -24.92 -1.97 -14.00
N THR A 9 -23.82 -1.41 -14.52
CA THR A 9 -23.02 -2.03 -15.59
C THR A 9 -22.08 -3.07 -15.00
N GLN A 10 -22.13 -4.30 -15.51
CA GLN A 10 -21.24 -5.38 -15.11
C GLN A 10 -19.80 -5.05 -15.50
N ARG A 11 -18.96 -4.64 -14.53
CA ARG A 11 -17.52 -4.51 -14.75
C ARG A 11 -16.90 -5.89 -14.71
N LYS A 12 -16.41 -6.39 -15.84
CA LYS A 12 -15.48 -7.52 -15.88
C LYS A 12 -14.27 -7.13 -15.02
N ILE A 13 -13.84 -8.02 -14.11
CA ILE A 13 -12.56 -7.89 -13.40
C ILE A 13 -11.50 -8.06 -14.51
N HIS A 14 -11.12 -6.95 -15.15
CA HIS A 14 -10.01 -6.95 -16.08
C HIS A 14 -8.73 -7.15 -15.25
N ASN A 15 -7.91 -8.08 -15.68
CA ASN A 15 -6.72 -8.59 -15.02
C ASN A 15 -5.91 -7.48 -14.34
N MET A 16 -5.95 -7.44 -13.01
CA MET A 16 -5.03 -6.66 -12.21
C MET A 16 -3.63 -7.25 -12.38
N LYS A 17 -2.73 -6.50 -13.00
CA LYS A 17 -1.35 -6.91 -13.21
C LYS A 17 -0.48 -6.36 -12.10
N ILE A 18 0.28 -7.22 -11.42
CA ILE A 18 1.27 -6.80 -10.43
C ILE A 18 2.66 -6.91 -11.06
N ARG A 19 3.39 -5.79 -11.07
CA ARG A 19 4.74 -5.70 -11.62
C ARG A 19 5.65 -4.82 -10.76
N LYS A 20 6.96 -4.92 -10.98
CA LYS A 20 7.91 -3.95 -10.43
C LYS A 20 7.61 -2.57 -11.02
N ALA A 21 7.70 -1.53 -10.18
CA ALA A 21 7.50 -0.16 -10.62
C ALA A 21 8.66 0.31 -11.52
N ARG A 22 8.36 1.26 -12.40
CA ARG A 22 9.29 2.02 -13.23
C ARG A 22 9.25 3.48 -12.81
N LEU A 23 10.27 4.27 -13.11
CA LEU A 23 10.30 5.68 -12.73
C LEU A 23 9.13 6.48 -13.33
N GLU A 24 8.68 6.12 -14.52
CA GLU A 24 7.50 6.71 -15.17
C GLU A 24 6.19 6.53 -14.39
N ASP A 25 6.12 5.56 -13.47
CA ASP A 25 4.96 5.33 -12.61
C ASP A 25 4.86 6.33 -11.44
N ALA A 26 5.87 7.18 -11.23
CA ALA A 26 5.98 8.05 -10.06
C ALA A 26 4.76 8.95 -9.86
N LYS A 27 4.19 9.48 -10.95
CA LYS A 27 2.97 10.31 -10.92
C LYS A 27 1.78 9.52 -10.39
N ASP A 28 1.51 8.34 -10.94
CA ASP A 28 0.38 7.51 -10.54
C ASP A 28 0.55 6.97 -9.12
N ILE A 29 1.78 6.58 -8.73
CA ILE A 29 2.12 6.17 -7.37
C ILE A 29 1.87 7.33 -6.39
N LYS A 30 2.32 8.54 -6.71
CA LYS A 30 2.08 9.72 -5.88
C LYS A 30 0.58 10.04 -5.81
N SER A 31 -0.15 9.92 -6.90
CA SER A 31 -1.60 10.09 -6.94
C SER A 31 -2.31 9.08 -6.01
N ALA A 32 -1.99 7.79 -6.13
CA ALA A 32 -2.57 6.76 -5.28
C ALA A 32 -2.26 7.00 -3.79
N HIS A 33 -1.03 7.41 -3.48
CA HIS A 33 -0.61 7.78 -2.12
C HIS A 33 -1.41 8.97 -1.58
N TYR A 34 -1.43 10.07 -2.33
CA TYR A 34 -2.09 11.31 -1.92
C TYR A 34 -3.58 11.09 -1.66
N HIS A 35 -4.31 10.53 -2.62
CA HIS A 35 -5.75 10.34 -2.48
C HIS A 35 -6.11 9.31 -1.39
N ALA A 36 -5.33 8.23 -1.26
CA ALA A 36 -5.54 7.27 -0.18
C ALA A 36 -5.29 7.90 1.20
N TYR A 37 -4.29 8.77 1.31
CA TYR A 37 -3.96 9.48 2.54
C TYR A 37 -5.11 10.41 2.95
N GLN A 38 -5.63 11.20 2.01
CA GLN A 38 -6.75 12.12 2.24
C GLN A 38 -8.00 11.39 2.76
N VAL A 39 -8.26 10.17 2.31
CA VAL A 39 -9.47 9.41 2.71
C VAL A 39 -9.23 8.59 3.97
N ASN A 40 -8.10 7.86 4.04
CA ASN A 40 -7.92 6.82 5.07
C ASN A 40 -7.38 7.37 6.39
N TYR A 41 -6.85 8.61 6.41
CA TYR A 41 -6.21 9.19 7.58
C TYR A 41 -7.06 10.29 8.25
N ARG A 42 -8.18 10.69 7.68
CA ARG A 42 -9.16 11.56 8.34
C ARG A 42 -9.64 10.90 9.64
N GLY A 43 -9.66 11.67 10.74
CA GLY A 43 -9.96 11.19 12.08
C GLY A 43 -8.80 10.49 12.81
N TYR A 44 -7.65 10.30 12.16
CA TYR A 44 -6.42 9.75 12.75
C TYR A 44 -5.26 10.74 12.76
N ALA A 45 -5.18 11.61 11.77
CA ALA A 45 -4.25 12.72 11.70
C ALA A 45 -5.02 14.05 11.72
N PRO A 46 -4.39 15.15 12.18
CA PRO A 46 -5.02 16.49 12.14
C PRO A 46 -5.44 16.86 10.72
N ASP A 47 -6.62 17.47 10.58
CA ASP A 47 -7.13 17.85 9.28
C ASP A 47 -6.28 18.90 8.57
N ASP A 48 -5.75 19.88 9.31
CA ASP A 48 -4.82 20.88 8.80
C ASP A 48 -3.54 20.28 8.23
N TYR A 49 -3.02 19.21 8.86
CA TYR A 49 -1.90 18.45 8.29
C TYR A 49 -2.28 17.78 6.98
N LEU A 50 -3.43 17.11 6.92
CA LEU A 50 -3.88 16.43 5.70
C LEU A 50 -4.16 17.43 4.57
N ASP A 51 -4.73 18.58 4.91
CA ASP A 51 -5.03 19.65 3.94
C ASP A 51 -3.77 20.36 3.44
N SER A 52 -2.67 20.33 4.21
CA SER A 52 -1.36 20.85 3.80
C SER A 52 -0.62 19.96 2.79
N LEU A 53 -1.03 18.69 2.66
CA LEU A 53 -0.41 17.78 1.69
C LEU A 53 -0.70 18.23 0.26
N VAL A 54 0.31 18.15 -0.59
CA VAL A 54 0.20 18.57 -1.99
C VAL A 54 0.43 17.43 -2.97
N PHE A 55 -0.23 17.53 -4.11
CA PHE A 55 -0.01 16.70 -5.27
C PHE A 55 0.39 17.57 -6.45
N ASP A 56 1.67 17.88 -6.53
CA ASP A 56 2.28 18.75 -7.53
C ASP A 56 3.54 18.10 -8.14
N GLU A 57 4.16 18.77 -9.10
CA GLU A 57 5.36 18.27 -9.77
C GLU A 57 6.54 18.05 -8.80
N VAL A 58 6.68 18.87 -7.77
CA VAL A 58 7.73 18.70 -6.75
C VAL A 58 7.51 17.41 -5.95
N ALA A 59 6.26 17.14 -5.56
CA ALA A 59 5.90 15.93 -4.84
C ALA A 59 6.06 14.68 -5.71
N ILE A 60 5.82 14.77 -7.03
CA ILE A 60 6.05 13.70 -8.00
C ILE A 60 7.55 13.43 -8.16
N HIS A 61 8.38 14.46 -8.29
CA HIS A 61 9.83 14.30 -8.37
C HIS A 61 10.42 13.65 -7.10
N ARG A 62 9.99 14.08 -5.92
CA ARG A 62 10.39 13.42 -4.65
C ARG A 62 9.98 11.95 -4.60
N MET A 63 8.83 11.60 -5.15
CA MET A 63 8.40 10.20 -5.27
C MET A 63 9.34 9.44 -6.20
N ALA A 64 9.69 9.99 -7.36
CA ALA A 64 10.62 9.38 -8.29
C ALA A 64 12.01 9.16 -7.66
N ASP A 65 12.52 10.12 -6.89
CA ASP A 65 13.79 9.97 -6.17
C ASP A 65 13.73 8.86 -5.11
N HIS A 66 12.65 8.82 -4.33
CA HIS A 66 12.45 7.74 -3.36
C HIS A 66 12.37 6.36 -4.03
N MET A 67 11.81 6.28 -5.24
CA MET A 67 11.73 5.03 -6.01
C MET A 67 13.09 4.56 -6.54
N LYS A 68 14.07 5.44 -6.73
CA LYS A 68 15.45 5.05 -7.13
C LYS A 68 16.17 4.29 -6.01
N GLU A 69 15.86 4.62 -4.75
CA GLU A 69 16.52 4.08 -3.57
C GLU A 69 15.76 2.88 -2.95
N ASN A 70 14.50 2.68 -3.32
CA ASN A 70 13.62 1.69 -2.70
C ASN A 70 12.94 0.80 -3.74
N GLU A 71 12.61 -0.42 -3.33
CA GLU A 71 11.90 -1.38 -4.18
C GLU A 71 10.40 -1.13 -4.13
N TYR A 72 9.76 -0.92 -5.29
CA TYR A 72 8.34 -0.71 -5.44
C TYR A 72 7.71 -1.74 -6.35
N TYR A 73 6.50 -2.19 -5.97
CA TYR A 73 5.60 -2.96 -6.82
C TYR A 73 4.29 -2.21 -7.01
N VAL A 74 3.74 -2.28 -8.20
CA VAL A 74 2.49 -1.59 -8.56
C VAL A 74 1.41 -2.58 -8.98
N ALA A 75 0.18 -2.19 -8.69
CA ALA A 75 -1.01 -2.79 -9.25
C ALA A 75 -1.47 -1.93 -10.43
N GLU A 76 -1.41 -2.51 -11.63
CA GLU A 76 -1.79 -1.88 -12.88
C GLU A 76 -3.15 -2.41 -13.35
N LYS A 77 -4.04 -1.51 -13.73
CA LYS A 77 -5.34 -1.81 -14.32
C LYS A 77 -5.53 -0.94 -15.55
N GLU A 78 -5.80 -1.57 -16.71
CA GLU A 78 -6.06 -0.86 -17.97
C GLU A 78 -4.96 0.16 -18.34
N GLY A 79 -3.69 -0.17 -18.04
CA GLY A 79 -2.54 0.67 -18.32
C GLY A 79 -2.22 1.73 -17.27
N HIS A 80 -3.04 1.89 -16.23
CA HIS A 80 -2.85 2.85 -15.15
C HIS A 80 -2.43 2.17 -13.85
N VAL A 81 -1.51 2.76 -13.12
CA VAL A 81 -1.15 2.32 -11.77
C VAL A 81 -2.22 2.81 -10.79
N VAL A 82 -2.90 1.86 -10.16
CA VAL A 82 -4.02 2.13 -9.24
C VAL A 82 -3.66 1.91 -7.76
N GLY A 83 -2.47 1.40 -7.49
CA GLY A 83 -1.96 1.20 -6.13
C GLY A 83 -0.55 0.65 -6.15
N PHE A 84 0.12 0.70 -5.00
CA PHE A 84 1.49 0.25 -4.87
C PHE A 84 1.80 -0.33 -3.50
N ALA A 85 2.91 -1.06 -3.41
CA ALA A 85 3.60 -1.43 -2.18
C ALA A 85 5.08 -1.08 -2.32
N ASN A 86 5.67 -0.35 -1.36
CA ASN A 86 7.10 -0.19 -1.25
C ASN A 86 7.67 -1.11 -0.19
N LEU A 87 8.88 -1.62 -0.44
CA LEU A 87 9.52 -2.61 0.40
C LEU A 87 10.77 -2.04 1.07
N ARG A 88 10.99 -2.47 2.32
CA ARG A 88 12.19 -2.21 3.12
C ARG A 88 12.72 -3.53 3.67
N TYR A 89 13.96 -3.54 4.11
CA TYR A 89 14.65 -4.73 4.59
C TYR A 89 15.33 -4.43 5.93
N PRO A 90 14.55 -4.35 7.03
CA PRO A 90 15.06 -3.90 8.33
C PRO A 90 16.00 -4.93 8.99
N GLU A 91 15.83 -6.20 8.67
CA GLU A 91 16.60 -7.31 9.26
C GLU A 91 16.86 -8.40 8.21
N LYS A 92 17.82 -9.28 8.51
CA LYS A 92 18.05 -10.46 7.69
C LYS A 92 16.77 -11.31 7.63
N ASP A 93 16.45 -11.82 6.44
CA ASP A 93 15.30 -12.69 6.16
C ASP A 93 13.91 -12.06 6.48
N VAL A 94 13.84 -10.75 6.77
CA VAL A 94 12.62 -10.00 7.02
C VAL A 94 12.40 -8.98 5.90
N VAL A 95 11.20 -8.98 5.32
CA VAL A 95 10.74 -7.93 4.40
C VAL A 95 9.64 -7.11 5.07
N GLU A 96 9.75 -5.79 5.00
CA GLU A 96 8.72 -4.86 5.45
C GLU A 96 7.98 -4.26 4.24
N ILE A 97 6.66 -4.27 4.27
CA ILE A 97 5.88 -3.37 3.44
C ILE A 97 5.83 -2.03 4.17
N GLY A 98 6.67 -1.07 3.73
CA GLY A 98 6.78 0.26 4.31
C GLY A 98 5.57 1.16 3.99
N GLY A 99 4.87 0.88 2.89
CA GLY A 99 3.62 1.52 2.52
C GLY A 99 2.85 0.67 1.53
N LEU A 100 1.54 0.57 1.73
CA LEU A 100 0.59 -0.10 0.84
C LEU A 100 -0.60 0.82 0.63
N TYR A 101 -0.72 1.38 -0.56
CA TYR A 101 -1.78 2.33 -0.88
C TYR A 101 -2.46 1.95 -2.19
N VAL A 102 -3.78 2.07 -2.20
CA VAL A 102 -4.62 1.90 -3.38
C VAL A 102 -5.49 3.15 -3.50
N HIS A 103 -5.52 3.73 -4.70
CA HIS A 103 -6.36 4.90 -4.98
C HIS A 103 -7.82 4.59 -4.58
N PRO A 104 -8.53 5.51 -3.90
CA PRO A 104 -9.87 5.26 -3.36
C PRO A 104 -10.85 4.68 -4.38
N ASP A 105 -10.86 5.17 -5.62
CA ASP A 105 -11.75 4.70 -6.68
C ASP A 105 -11.51 3.24 -7.11
N PHE A 106 -10.34 2.69 -6.75
CA PHE A 106 -9.95 1.32 -7.10
C PHE A 106 -9.82 0.39 -5.88
N GLN A 107 -10.19 0.88 -4.70
CA GLN A 107 -10.25 0.05 -3.50
C GLN A 107 -11.34 -1.03 -3.61
N LYS A 108 -11.23 -2.07 -2.78
CA LYS A 108 -12.15 -3.23 -2.76
C LYS A 108 -12.21 -4.04 -4.07
N LEU A 109 -11.36 -3.73 -5.06
CA LEU A 109 -11.23 -4.48 -6.32
C LEU A 109 -10.09 -5.51 -6.30
N GLY A 110 -9.47 -5.76 -5.14
CA GLY A 110 -8.44 -6.79 -4.95
C GLY A 110 -7.00 -6.31 -5.17
N ALA A 111 -6.74 -5.05 -5.52
CA ALA A 111 -5.39 -4.53 -5.77
C ALA A 111 -4.44 -4.74 -4.58
N GLY A 112 -4.84 -4.34 -3.37
CA GLY A 112 -4.03 -4.51 -2.16
C GLY A 112 -3.74 -5.98 -1.84
N SER A 113 -4.74 -6.86 -1.95
CA SER A 113 -4.57 -8.30 -1.74
C SER A 113 -3.60 -8.92 -2.75
N SER A 114 -3.70 -8.50 -4.01
CA SER A 114 -2.81 -8.97 -5.09
C SER A 114 -1.37 -8.51 -4.88
N LEU A 115 -1.16 -7.27 -4.41
CA LEU A 115 0.15 -6.75 -4.06
C LEU A 115 0.79 -7.56 -2.92
N ILE A 116 0.08 -7.76 -1.79
CA ILE A 116 0.58 -8.56 -0.66
C ILE A 116 0.90 -9.99 -1.11
N LYS A 117 -0.02 -10.64 -1.83
CA LYS A 117 0.18 -12.01 -2.33
C LYS A 117 1.44 -12.10 -3.20
N LYS A 118 1.63 -11.16 -4.13
CA LYS A 118 2.81 -11.13 -5.02
C LYS A 118 4.09 -10.93 -4.23
N VAL A 119 4.12 -9.99 -3.28
CA VAL A 119 5.28 -9.74 -2.42
C VAL A 119 5.62 -10.99 -1.62
N CYS A 120 4.64 -11.62 -0.95
CA CYS A 120 4.85 -12.87 -0.20
C CYS A 120 5.47 -13.95 -1.08
N GLN A 121 4.91 -14.22 -2.26
CA GLN A 121 5.40 -15.26 -3.17
C GLN A 121 6.86 -14.99 -3.61
N MET A 122 7.16 -13.78 -4.03
CA MET A 122 8.50 -13.42 -4.51
C MET A 122 9.54 -13.45 -3.40
N LYS A 123 9.19 -12.93 -2.21
CA LYS A 123 10.15 -12.86 -1.11
C LYS A 123 10.38 -14.24 -0.48
N LYS A 124 9.34 -15.07 -0.36
CA LYS A 124 9.50 -16.47 0.00
C LYS A 124 10.46 -17.22 -0.96
N ALA A 125 10.27 -17.05 -2.27
CA ALA A 125 11.15 -17.67 -3.28
C ALA A 125 12.61 -17.17 -3.19
N LYS A 126 12.86 -16.00 -2.61
CA LYS A 126 14.19 -15.45 -2.33
C LYS A 126 14.73 -15.81 -0.94
N GLY A 127 14.04 -16.67 -0.18
CA GLY A 127 14.47 -17.16 1.13
C GLY A 127 14.10 -16.29 2.32
N TYR A 128 13.34 -15.22 2.12
CA TYR A 128 12.80 -14.44 3.24
C TYR A 128 11.83 -15.30 4.06
N LYS A 129 11.84 -15.10 5.38
CA LYS A 129 11.08 -15.90 6.34
C LYS A 129 9.85 -15.18 6.88
N LYS A 130 9.88 -13.84 6.88
CA LYS A 130 8.86 -13.02 7.53
C LYS A 130 8.53 -11.79 6.71
N LEU A 131 7.22 -11.50 6.64
CA LEU A 131 6.68 -10.21 6.18
C LEU A 131 6.19 -9.43 7.40
N ILE A 132 6.57 -8.16 7.48
CA ILE A 132 6.05 -7.23 8.49
C ILE A 132 5.49 -5.97 7.83
N LEU A 133 4.64 -5.27 8.55
CA LEU A 133 4.20 -3.91 8.25
C LEU A 133 3.76 -3.19 9.52
N TRP A 134 3.71 -1.86 9.44
CA TRP A 134 3.14 -1.01 10.46
C TRP A 134 1.86 -0.37 9.96
N THR A 135 0.87 -0.24 10.84
CA THR A 135 -0.41 0.41 10.54
C THR A 135 -0.90 1.20 11.73
N ILE A 136 -1.81 2.12 11.50
CA ILE A 136 -2.42 2.93 12.56
C ILE A 136 -3.12 2.02 13.57
N LYS A 137 -2.86 2.23 14.86
CA LYS A 137 -3.58 1.57 15.96
C LYS A 137 -5.08 1.89 15.82
N ASP A 138 -5.89 0.85 15.93
CA ASP A 138 -7.35 0.93 15.75
C ASP A 138 -7.80 1.51 14.39
N GLY A 139 -6.88 1.52 13.42
CA GLY A 139 -7.09 2.09 12.10
C GLY A 139 -7.93 1.21 11.17
N PRO A 140 -8.45 1.80 10.07
CA PRO A 140 -9.42 1.15 9.18
C PRO A 140 -8.82 -0.04 8.39
N SER A 141 -7.48 -0.11 8.29
CA SER A 141 -6.80 -1.16 7.51
C SER A 141 -6.54 -2.46 8.28
N ILE A 142 -6.75 -2.50 9.60
CA ILE A 142 -6.46 -3.67 10.43
C ILE A 142 -7.23 -4.90 9.95
N GLY A 143 -8.54 -4.77 9.73
CA GLY A 143 -9.37 -5.88 9.25
C GLY A 143 -8.95 -6.40 7.87
N PHE A 144 -8.41 -5.53 7.02
CA PHE A 144 -7.85 -5.94 5.74
C PHE A 144 -6.59 -6.79 5.94
N TYR A 145 -5.64 -6.36 6.79
CA TYR A 145 -4.40 -7.11 7.04
C TYR A 145 -4.65 -8.48 7.68
N VAL A 146 -5.59 -8.54 8.63
CA VAL A 146 -6.01 -9.83 9.23
C VAL A 146 -6.55 -10.78 8.17
N LYS A 147 -7.37 -10.31 7.23
CA LYS A 147 -7.86 -11.11 6.08
C LYS A 147 -6.75 -11.58 5.14
N GLN A 148 -5.59 -10.89 5.11
CA GLN A 148 -4.41 -11.33 4.36
C GLN A 148 -3.54 -12.33 5.15
N GLY A 149 -3.97 -12.72 6.36
CA GLY A 149 -3.26 -13.68 7.22
C GLY A 149 -2.10 -13.06 8.01
N LEU A 150 -2.06 -11.72 8.13
CA LEU A 150 -1.17 -11.07 9.07
C LEU A 150 -1.81 -11.06 10.46
N ARG A 151 -1.00 -11.08 11.49
CA ARG A 151 -1.40 -11.06 12.90
C ARG A 151 -0.65 -9.95 13.65
N PRO A 152 -1.23 -9.37 14.72
CA PRO A 152 -0.52 -8.42 15.57
C PRO A 152 0.78 -9.04 16.09
N SER A 153 1.84 -8.27 16.05
CA SER A 153 3.15 -8.64 16.63
C SER A 153 3.17 -8.31 18.12
N LYS A 154 4.07 -8.98 18.85
CA LYS A 154 4.37 -8.65 20.27
C LYS A 154 5.30 -7.44 20.41
N VAL A 155 5.75 -6.84 19.32
CA VAL A 155 6.61 -5.64 19.36
C VAL A 155 5.79 -4.46 19.87
N PRO A 156 6.38 -3.62 20.77
CA PRO A 156 5.69 -2.45 21.30
C PRO A 156 5.21 -1.49 20.22
N GLU A 157 4.11 -0.82 20.48
CA GLU A 157 3.63 0.29 19.67
C GLU A 157 4.68 1.38 19.54
N LYS A 158 4.66 2.13 18.45
CA LYS A 158 5.53 3.29 18.26
C LYS A 158 4.71 4.52 17.85
N LYS A 159 5.18 5.70 18.24
CA LYS A 159 4.67 6.95 17.68
C LYS A 159 5.28 7.15 16.30
N GLU A 160 4.43 7.39 15.30
CA GLU A 160 4.85 7.66 13.93
C GLU A 160 4.09 8.89 13.39
N GLY A 161 4.79 10.04 13.39
CA GLY A 161 4.16 11.32 13.07
C GLY A 161 3.00 11.64 14.00
N HIS A 162 1.79 11.69 13.45
CA HIS A 162 0.56 12.08 14.17
C HIS A 162 -0.19 10.90 14.80
N PHE A 163 0.25 9.66 14.62
CA PHE A 163 -0.49 8.47 15.09
C PHE A 163 0.38 7.49 15.85
N ILE A 164 -0.28 6.59 16.58
CA ILE A 164 0.33 5.41 17.15
C ILE A 164 0.26 4.30 16.12
N ALA A 165 1.39 3.68 15.82
CA ALA A 165 1.49 2.56 14.90
C ALA A 165 1.67 1.24 15.66
N VAL A 166 1.01 0.20 15.16
CA VAL A 166 1.13 -1.20 15.60
C VAL A 166 1.69 -2.06 14.49
N ARG A 167 2.55 -3.02 14.85
CA ARG A 167 3.17 -3.92 13.89
C ARG A 167 2.30 -5.16 13.67
N PHE A 168 2.13 -5.51 12.41
CA PHE A 168 1.57 -6.78 11.97
C PHE A 168 2.62 -7.61 11.27
N GLU A 169 2.53 -8.93 11.38
CA GLU A 169 3.50 -9.86 10.83
C GLU A 169 2.86 -11.14 10.29
N LYS A 170 3.58 -11.79 9.37
CA LYS A 170 3.21 -13.07 8.76
C LYS A 170 4.46 -13.85 8.40
N ASP A 171 4.47 -15.16 8.69
CA ASP A 171 5.50 -16.07 8.21
C ASP A 171 5.30 -16.35 6.70
N LEU A 172 6.40 -16.44 5.94
CA LEU A 172 6.42 -16.62 4.48
C LEU A 172 6.65 -18.08 4.07
#